data_3935101009e970e927bdd8e44c4aa62e
#
_entry.id   3935101009e970e927bdd8e44c4aa62e
#
_cell.length_a   1.000
_cell.length_b   1.000
_cell.length_c   1.000
_cell.angle_alpha   90.00
_cell.angle_beta   90.00
_cell.angle_gamma   90.00
#
_symmetry.space_group_name_H-M   'P 1'
#
loop_
_entity.id
_entity.type
_entity.pdbx_description
1 polymer ?
#
loop_
_entity_poly.entity_id
_entity_poly.type
_entity_poly.pdbx_seq_one_letter_code
_entity_poly.pdbx_strand_id
1 'polypeptide(L)'
;MDLLNHILLGAQVLFTPVNIFFCFIGVLMGTLVGVLPGLGPTAAIALLLPNTFHVSPVTAIIMLAGIYYGAMYGGSTTSILVNIPGEAASVITCLDGYQMALKGRAGVALGIAAFGSFIAGTISVIGLMLVAPPLAKFALAFGPPEYFSLMLMGIVILIYLASGSILKALMMAVFGLLLGTIGMDSISATQRLTFGLLELSDGVGLIPAIMGLFGVAEVIANVEQEIKREIIATKVKNLLPNLQDWKDSFWPMIRGGILGFFIGILPGPAPVISAFSSYAIEKKLSKHPEKFGTGMIQGVAGPESANNAATGGAFIPLFTLGIPANSVIAILLGAFMIHGIQPGPMLIEKYPDLFWGTIMSMYLGNVMLLILNLPLIGLWVKVLKVPYPILFPLILLFCLVGVFSLNYSKVEVALMIGFGVFGYLARKFQFEMAPLVLALVIGPMMENNLRLSLVISQGNPWIFIEKPISATFILVSLVLLISPFIPWIGKRRQKLQEKVEGEEI
;
A
#
# COMPACT_ATOMS: atom_id res chain seq x y z
N MET A 1 10.99 -2.82 29.04
CA MET A 1 9.54 -2.94 29.38
C MET A 1 9.07 -4.28 28.84
N ASP A 2 8.27 -5.01 29.59
CA ASP A 2 7.68 -6.27 29.10
C ASP A 2 6.64 -5.99 28.01
N LEU A 3 6.44 -6.94 27.10
CA LEU A 3 5.47 -6.83 26.00
C LEU A 3 4.07 -6.41 26.50
N LEU A 4 3.68 -6.87 27.68
CA LEU A 4 2.40 -6.51 28.30
C LEU A 4 2.30 -5.00 28.59
N ASN A 5 3.36 -4.37 29.08
CA ASN A 5 3.38 -2.93 29.36
C ASN A 5 3.27 -2.12 28.05
N HIS A 6 3.86 -2.59 26.96
CA HIS A 6 3.72 -1.98 25.64
C HIS A 6 2.31 -2.09 25.09
N ILE A 7 1.67 -3.25 25.25
CA ILE A 7 0.26 -3.44 24.85
C ILE A 7 -0.65 -2.52 25.65
N LEU A 8 -0.44 -2.40 26.97
CA LEU A 8 -1.21 -1.49 27.82
C LEU A 8 -1.02 -0.03 27.41
N LEU A 9 0.21 0.39 27.12
CA LEU A 9 0.51 1.72 26.60
C LEU A 9 -0.25 1.99 25.29
N GLY A 10 -0.13 1.08 24.33
CA GLY A 10 -0.85 1.19 23.06
C GLY A 10 -2.37 1.26 23.22
N ALA A 11 -2.91 0.47 24.16
CA ALA A 11 -4.34 0.49 24.50
C ALA A 11 -4.74 1.84 25.12
N GLN A 12 -3.97 2.39 26.05
CA GLN A 12 -4.23 3.71 26.63
C GLN A 12 -4.26 4.81 25.57
N VAL A 13 -3.31 4.78 24.64
CA VAL A 13 -3.27 5.72 23.51
C VAL A 13 -4.50 5.55 22.60
N LEU A 14 -4.83 4.32 22.24
CA LEU A 14 -5.95 4.02 21.35
C LEU A 14 -7.30 4.43 21.96
N PHE A 15 -7.54 4.11 23.23
CA PHE A 15 -8.83 4.34 23.87
C PHE A 15 -9.09 5.80 24.26
N THR A 16 -8.24 6.74 23.80
CA THR A 16 -8.64 8.15 23.82
C THR A 16 -9.78 8.40 22.83
N PRO A 17 -10.80 9.18 23.17
CA PRO A 17 -11.96 9.41 22.30
C PRO A 17 -11.57 9.91 20.90
N VAL A 18 -10.53 10.75 20.82
CA VAL A 18 -10.02 11.29 19.55
C VAL A 18 -9.45 10.19 18.67
N ASN A 19 -8.62 9.30 19.21
CA ASN A 19 -8.00 8.22 18.43
C ASN A 19 -9.02 7.18 17.99
N ILE A 20 -10.02 6.84 18.82
CA ILE A 20 -11.14 5.97 18.40
C ILE A 20 -11.92 6.60 17.25
N PHE A 21 -12.23 7.90 17.35
CA PHE A 21 -12.96 8.63 16.31
C PHE A 21 -12.19 8.65 14.99
N PHE A 22 -10.90 8.99 15.02
CA PHE A 22 -10.08 9.02 13.81
C PHE A 22 -9.78 7.62 13.26
N CYS A 23 -9.68 6.59 14.10
CA CYS A 23 -9.63 5.19 13.67
C CYS A 23 -10.91 4.84 12.90
N PHE A 24 -12.08 5.17 13.44
CA PHE A 24 -13.36 4.94 12.78
C PHE A 24 -13.46 5.71 11.45
N ILE A 25 -13.09 6.99 11.42
CA ILE A 25 -13.07 7.77 10.17
C ILE A 25 -12.14 7.14 9.15
N GLY A 26 -10.94 6.70 9.57
CA GLY A 26 -9.98 6.04 8.69
C GLY A 26 -10.56 4.78 8.05
N VAL A 27 -11.10 3.86 8.85
CA VAL A 27 -11.66 2.60 8.32
C VAL A 27 -12.92 2.82 7.50
N LEU A 28 -13.74 3.80 7.86
CA LEU A 28 -14.95 4.17 7.11
C LEU A 28 -14.58 4.72 5.72
N MET A 29 -13.66 5.70 5.68
CA MET A 29 -13.20 6.31 4.44
C MET A 29 -12.43 5.30 3.58
N GLY A 30 -11.62 4.45 4.20
CA GLY A 30 -10.95 3.35 3.51
C GLY A 30 -11.96 2.40 2.85
N THR A 31 -12.96 1.93 3.60
CA THR A 31 -14.02 1.06 3.06
C THR A 31 -14.78 1.75 1.93
N LEU A 32 -15.14 3.03 2.10
CA LEU A 32 -15.84 3.83 1.09
C LEU A 32 -15.05 3.86 -0.22
N VAL A 33 -13.76 4.18 -0.14
CA VAL A 33 -12.88 4.27 -1.30
C VAL A 33 -12.65 2.90 -1.94
N GLY A 34 -12.46 1.86 -1.13
CA GLY A 34 -12.33 0.49 -1.63
C GLY A 34 -13.57 -0.01 -2.37
N VAL A 35 -14.77 0.39 -1.92
CA VAL A 35 -16.05 0.09 -2.60
C VAL A 35 -16.19 0.87 -3.91
N LEU A 36 -15.54 2.03 -4.05
CA LEU A 36 -15.60 2.84 -5.28
C LEU A 36 -14.50 2.40 -6.26
N PRO A 37 -14.81 1.67 -7.35
CA PRO A 37 -13.79 1.20 -8.27
C PRO A 37 -13.00 2.36 -8.87
N GLY A 38 -11.69 2.17 -9.01
CA GLY A 38 -10.80 3.16 -9.57
C GLY A 38 -10.26 4.21 -8.57
N LEU A 39 -10.68 4.17 -7.30
CA LEU A 39 -10.12 5.00 -6.23
C LEU A 39 -9.33 4.09 -5.29
N GLY A 40 -8.08 3.83 -5.58
CA GLY A 40 -7.26 2.99 -4.71
C GLY A 40 -6.91 3.66 -3.36
N PRO A 41 -6.36 2.89 -2.38
CA PRO A 41 -5.98 3.40 -1.07
C PRO A 41 -4.94 4.53 -1.14
N THR A 42 -4.10 4.53 -2.15
CA THR A 42 -3.10 5.57 -2.41
C THR A 42 -3.74 6.94 -2.62
N ALA A 43 -4.77 7.01 -3.48
CA ALA A 43 -5.53 8.24 -3.72
C ALA A 43 -6.28 8.70 -2.46
N ALA A 44 -6.88 7.77 -1.72
CA ALA A 44 -7.62 8.08 -0.50
C ALA A 44 -6.73 8.69 0.59
N ILE A 45 -5.58 8.08 0.83
CA ILE A 45 -4.61 8.58 1.82
C ILE A 45 -4.09 9.94 1.37
N ALA A 46 -3.74 10.09 0.09
CA ALA A 46 -3.28 11.37 -0.44
C ALA A 46 -4.31 12.50 -0.24
N LEU A 47 -5.60 12.24 -0.51
CA LEU A 47 -6.69 13.19 -0.34
C LEU A 47 -6.90 13.62 1.12
N LEU A 48 -6.72 12.72 2.07
CA LEU A 48 -6.97 12.98 3.48
C LEU A 48 -5.71 13.40 4.25
N LEU A 49 -4.53 13.21 3.66
CA LEU A 49 -3.25 13.58 4.27
C LEU A 49 -3.19 15.05 4.71
N PRO A 50 -3.64 16.06 3.92
CA PRO A 50 -3.64 17.44 4.37
C PRO A 50 -4.44 17.69 5.66
N ASN A 51 -5.52 16.95 5.86
CA ASN A 51 -6.34 17.12 7.07
C ASN A 51 -5.63 16.61 8.34
N THR A 52 -4.57 15.82 8.19
CA THR A 52 -3.82 15.27 9.32
C THR A 52 -2.93 16.30 10.02
N PHE A 53 -2.64 17.44 9.40
CA PHE A 53 -1.82 18.51 10.01
C PHE A 53 -2.42 19.11 11.28
N HIS A 54 -3.73 19.02 11.44
CA HIS A 54 -4.45 19.60 12.58
C HIS A 54 -4.61 18.64 13.76
N VAL A 55 -4.07 17.43 13.65
CA VAL A 55 -4.17 16.39 14.70
C VAL A 55 -2.78 15.90 15.13
N SER A 56 -2.73 15.20 16.27
CA SER A 56 -1.47 14.65 16.73
C SER A 56 -0.91 13.62 15.74
N PRO A 57 0.43 13.45 15.68
CA PRO A 57 1.05 12.46 14.79
C PRO A 57 0.46 11.05 14.94
N VAL A 58 0.22 10.63 16.19
CA VAL A 58 -0.38 9.31 16.48
C VAL A 58 -1.77 9.19 15.87
N THR A 59 -2.62 10.20 16.07
CA THR A 59 -3.99 10.25 15.53
C THR A 59 -3.97 10.24 14.01
N ALA A 60 -3.06 10.99 13.39
CA ALA A 60 -2.86 11.02 11.95
C ALA A 60 -2.53 9.63 11.38
N ILE A 61 -1.53 8.97 11.96
CA ILE A 61 -1.09 7.65 11.49
C ILE A 61 -2.17 6.59 11.71
N ILE A 62 -2.90 6.62 12.84
CA ILE A 62 -4.04 5.75 13.11
C ILE A 62 -5.10 5.90 12.01
N MET A 63 -5.46 7.12 11.64
CA MET A 63 -6.45 7.38 10.59
C MET A 63 -5.96 6.87 9.22
N LEU A 64 -4.74 7.22 8.83
CA LEU A 64 -4.19 6.87 7.53
C LEU A 64 -3.97 5.35 7.38
N ALA A 65 -3.53 4.68 8.45
CA ALA A 65 -3.46 3.23 8.50
C ALA A 65 -4.85 2.61 8.32
N GLY A 66 -5.87 3.16 9.01
CA GLY A 66 -7.27 2.75 8.86
C GLY A 66 -7.77 2.83 7.42
N ILE A 67 -7.39 3.87 6.68
CA ILE A 67 -7.73 4.00 5.26
C ILE A 67 -7.10 2.85 4.46
N TYR A 68 -5.86 2.51 4.72
CA TYR A 68 -5.15 1.47 3.97
C TYR A 68 -5.83 0.11 4.08
N TYR A 69 -5.97 -0.41 5.30
CA TYR A 69 -6.60 -1.73 5.46
C TYR A 69 -8.12 -1.68 5.23
N GLY A 70 -8.77 -0.53 5.43
CA GLY A 70 -10.18 -0.33 5.10
C GLY A 70 -10.48 -0.46 3.61
N ALA A 71 -9.59 0.07 2.75
CA ALA A 71 -9.73 -0.02 1.30
C ALA A 71 -9.64 -1.47 0.80
N MET A 72 -8.78 -2.30 1.41
CA MET A 72 -8.69 -3.73 1.06
C MET A 72 -9.99 -4.48 1.35
N TYR A 73 -10.65 -4.20 2.48
CA TYR A 73 -11.97 -4.77 2.77
C TYR A 73 -13.05 -4.30 1.79
N GLY A 74 -13.07 -2.99 1.48
CA GLY A 74 -14.05 -2.40 0.57
C GLY A 74 -13.98 -2.97 -0.84
N GLY A 75 -12.76 -3.23 -1.33
CA GLY A 75 -12.47 -3.73 -2.67
C GLY A 75 -13.12 -5.07 -2.98
N SER A 76 -13.20 -5.96 -2.00
CA SER A 76 -13.87 -7.27 -2.12
C SER A 76 -15.36 -7.13 -2.44
N THR A 77 -16.02 -6.12 -1.88
CA THR A 77 -17.45 -5.89 -2.09
C THR A 77 -17.76 -5.65 -3.57
N THR A 78 -16.97 -4.82 -4.21
CA THR A 78 -17.14 -4.46 -5.62
C THR A 78 -16.77 -5.63 -6.53
N SER A 79 -15.68 -6.32 -6.23
CA SER A 79 -15.24 -7.51 -6.96
C SER A 79 -16.32 -8.61 -6.98
N ILE A 80 -16.95 -8.87 -5.85
CA ILE A 80 -17.97 -9.90 -5.70
C ILE A 80 -19.30 -9.48 -6.33
N LEU A 81 -19.73 -8.22 -6.17
CA LEU A 81 -21.07 -7.79 -6.58
C LEU A 81 -21.16 -7.26 -8.00
N VAL A 82 -20.07 -6.75 -8.57
CA VAL A 82 -20.07 -6.01 -9.84
C VAL A 82 -19.08 -6.56 -10.86
N ASN A 83 -18.23 -7.52 -10.47
CA ASN A 83 -17.10 -8.04 -11.27
C ASN A 83 -16.11 -6.94 -11.70
N ILE A 84 -15.96 -5.92 -10.89
CA ILE A 84 -14.99 -4.85 -11.11
C ILE A 84 -14.16 -4.78 -9.83
N PRO A 85 -12.83 -4.93 -9.90
CA PRO A 85 -12.00 -4.85 -8.71
C PRO A 85 -12.08 -3.44 -8.10
N GLY A 86 -12.32 -3.36 -6.79
CA GLY A 86 -12.28 -2.08 -6.07
C GLY A 86 -10.85 -1.56 -5.93
N GLU A 87 -9.89 -2.49 -5.82
CA GLU A 87 -8.46 -2.22 -5.82
C GLU A 87 -7.71 -3.40 -6.48
N ALA A 88 -6.42 -3.19 -6.83
CA ALA A 88 -5.68 -4.14 -7.66
C ALA A 88 -5.55 -5.56 -7.06
N ALA A 89 -5.50 -5.70 -5.74
CA ALA A 89 -5.37 -7.03 -5.12
C ALA A 89 -6.68 -7.84 -5.15
N SER A 90 -7.83 -7.17 -5.28
CA SER A 90 -9.14 -7.81 -5.34
C SER A 90 -9.54 -8.31 -6.74
N VAL A 91 -8.70 -8.12 -7.76
CA VAL A 91 -8.89 -8.65 -9.12
C VAL A 91 -9.12 -10.16 -9.08
N ILE A 92 -8.30 -10.89 -8.32
CA ILE A 92 -8.40 -12.35 -8.23
C ILE A 92 -9.71 -12.82 -7.57
N THR A 93 -10.28 -11.99 -6.70
CA THR A 93 -11.56 -12.25 -6.05
C THR A 93 -12.73 -12.20 -7.02
N CYS A 94 -12.61 -11.47 -8.15
CA CYS A 94 -13.61 -11.47 -9.21
C CYS A 94 -13.84 -12.88 -9.78
N LEU A 95 -12.80 -13.70 -9.90
CA LEU A 95 -12.87 -15.01 -10.56
C LEU A 95 -13.89 -15.95 -9.91
N ASP A 96 -13.82 -16.09 -8.60
CA ASP A 96 -14.71 -17.01 -7.88
C ASP A 96 -15.81 -16.25 -7.11
N GLY A 97 -15.51 -15.08 -6.57
CA GLY A 97 -16.47 -14.29 -5.77
C GLY A 97 -17.67 -13.84 -6.58
N TYR A 98 -17.46 -13.34 -7.78
CA TYR A 98 -18.52 -12.96 -8.69
C TYR A 98 -19.34 -14.18 -9.18
N GLN A 99 -18.69 -15.31 -9.47
CA GLN A 99 -19.38 -16.54 -9.83
C GLN A 99 -20.25 -17.08 -8.67
N MET A 100 -19.81 -16.93 -7.42
CA MET A 100 -20.65 -17.21 -6.26
C MET A 100 -21.87 -16.28 -6.22
N ALA A 101 -21.69 -14.99 -6.53
CA ALA A 101 -22.79 -14.03 -6.56
C ALA A 101 -23.83 -14.38 -7.63
N LEU A 102 -23.41 -14.76 -8.85
CA LEU A 102 -24.27 -15.26 -9.93
C LEU A 102 -25.09 -16.48 -9.49
N LYS A 103 -24.51 -17.38 -8.69
CA LYS A 103 -25.17 -18.56 -8.12
C LYS A 103 -26.04 -18.27 -6.90
N GLY A 104 -26.31 -16.97 -6.60
CA GLY A 104 -27.14 -16.55 -5.45
C GLY A 104 -26.43 -16.64 -4.09
N ARG A 105 -25.10 -16.85 -4.06
CA ARG A 105 -24.28 -16.98 -2.85
C ARG A 105 -23.42 -15.73 -2.55
N ALA A 106 -23.85 -14.56 -3.04
CA ALA A 106 -23.15 -13.30 -2.82
C ALA A 106 -22.91 -13.01 -1.33
N GLY A 107 -23.92 -13.25 -0.47
CA GLY A 107 -23.78 -13.03 0.97
C GLY A 107 -22.71 -13.92 1.60
N VAL A 108 -22.64 -15.20 1.21
CA VAL A 108 -21.62 -16.13 1.71
C VAL A 108 -20.23 -15.68 1.25
N ALA A 109 -20.06 -15.26 -0.02
CA ALA A 109 -18.80 -14.78 -0.54
C ALA A 109 -18.31 -13.55 0.23
N LEU A 110 -19.18 -12.55 0.45
CA LEU A 110 -18.89 -11.35 1.23
C LEU A 110 -18.59 -11.68 2.71
N GLY A 111 -19.33 -12.61 3.28
CA GLY A 111 -19.08 -13.06 4.65
C GLY A 111 -17.72 -13.70 4.82
N ILE A 112 -17.36 -14.61 3.91
CA ILE A 112 -16.05 -15.29 3.92
C ILE A 112 -14.92 -14.30 3.65
N ALA A 113 -15.08 -13.36 2.71
CA ALA A 113 -14.12 -12.31 2.48
C ALA A 113 -13.87 -11.47 3.75
N ALA A 114 -14.96 -11.00 4.41
CA ALA A 114 -14.85 -10.19 5.62
C ALA A 114 -14.22 -10.96 6.81
N PHE A 115 -14.64 -12.20 7.06
CA PHE A 115 -14.05 -13.02 8.14
C PHE A 115 -12.61 -13.42 7.83
N GLY A 116 -12.31 -13.77 6.58
CA GLY A 116 -10.97 -14.09 6.14
C GLY A 116 -10.01 -12.91 6.33
N SER A 117 -10.43 -11.73 5.93
CA SER A 117 -9.69 -10.49 6.11
C SER A 117 -9.49 -10.15 7.60
N PHE A 118 -10.52 -10.35 8.43
CA PHE A 118 -10.42 -10.14 9.88
C PHE A 118 -9.42 -11.09 10.55
N ILE A 119 -9.49 -12.38 10.24
CA ILE A 119 -8.59 -13.40 10.80
C ILE A 119 -7.15 -13.11 10.34
N ALA A 120 -6.96 -12.89 9.05
CA ALA A 120 -5.64 -12.65 8.47
C ALA A 120 -5.04 -11.31 8.89
N GLY A 121 -5.84 -10.24 8.99
CA GLY A 121 -5.45 -8.97 9.56
C GLY A 121 -4.99 -9.12 11.01
N THR A 122 -5.73 -9.90 11.82
CA THR A 122 -5.33 -10.20 13.21
C THR A 122 -4.00 -10.98 13.28
N ILE A 123 -3.83 -12.01 12.44
CA ILE A 123 -2.55 -12.75 12.33
C ILE A 123 -1.42 -11.80 11.96
N SER A 124 -1.65 -10.89 11.01
CA SER A 124 -0.64 -9.94 10.56
C SER A 124 -0.26 -8.93 11.63
N VAL A 125 -1.21 -8.43 12.43
CA VAL A 125 -0.91 -7.53 13.56
C VAL A 125 -0.13 -8.24 14.66
N ILE A 126 -0.47 -9.50 14.98
CA ILE A 126 0.34 -10.34 15.89
C ILE A 126 1.76 -10.50 15.32
N GLY A 127 1.87 -10.80 14.03
CA GLY A 127 3.16 -10.89 13.34
C GLY A 127 3.97 -9.60 13.44
N LEU A 128 3.33 -8.44 13.22
CA LEU A 128 3.96 -7.13 13.36
C LEU A 128 4.48 -6.89 14.79
N MET A 129 3.69 -7.21 15.81
CA MET A 129 4.09 -7.09 17.22
C MET A 129 5.30 -7.95 17.57
N LEU A 130 5.39 -9.14 17.00
CA LEU A 130 6.45 -10.10 17.32
C LEU A 130 7.73 -9.86 16.50
N VAL A 131 7.60 -9.44 15.23
CA VAL A 131 8.71 -9.33 14.27
C VAL A 131 9.34 -7.94 14.29
N ALA A 132 8.55 -6.86 14.46
CA ALA A 132 9.09 -5.51 14.36
C ALA A 132 10.12 -5.17 15.47
N PRO A 133 9.92 -5.47 16.77
CA PRO A 133 10.91 -5.11 17.78
C PRO A 133 12.28 -5.79 17.60
N PRO A 134 12.40 -7.11 17.35
CA PRO A 134 13.72 -7.72 17.10
C PRO A 134 14.35 -7.23 15.80
N LEU A 135 13.57 -6.96 14.77
CA LEU A 135 14.09 -6.41 13.51
C LEU A 135 14.61 -4.98 13.70
N ALA A 136 13.91 -4.14 14.46
CA ALA A 136 14.38 -2.80 14.80
C ALA A 136 15.71 -2.84 15.56
N LYS A 137 15.85 -3.76 16.56
CA LYS A 137 17.12 -3.95 17.27
C LYS A 137 18.25 -4.37 16.32
N PHE A 138 17.98 -5.27 15.39
CA PHE A 138 18.98 -5.66 14.38
C PHE A 138 19.37 -4.46 13.49
N ALA A 139 18.40 -3.64 13.12
CA ALA A 139 18.61 -2.46 12.27
C ALA A 139 19.41 -1.33 12.98
N LEU A 140 19.51 -1.33 14.32
CA LEU A 140 20.41 -0.42 15.06
C LEU A 140 21.90 -0.65 14.73
N ALA A 141 22.25 -1.82 14.21
CA ALA A 141 23.61 -2.10 13.74
C ALA A 141 23.92 -1.48 12.37
N PHE A 142 22.93 -0.89 11.68
CA PHE A 142 23.10 -0.31 10.37
C PHE A 142 23.69 1.09 10.47
N GLY A 143 24.77 1.31 9.74
CA GLY A 143 25.35 2.64 9.48
C GLY A 143 24.93 3.18 8.11
N PRO A 144 25.48 4.34 7.70
CA PRO A 144 25.16 4.94 6.41
C PRO A 144 25.36 4.02 5.19
N PRO A 145 26.44 3.17 5.11
CA PRO A 145 26.61 2.25 4.00
C PRO A 145 25.49 1.20 3.90
N GLU A 146 25.04 0.66 5.04
CA GLU A 146 23.97 -0.32 5.11
C GLU A 146 22.63 0.30 4.72
N TYR A 147 22.34 1.52 5.19
CA TYR A 147 21.12 2.24 4.80
C TYR A 147 21.10 2.58 3.32
N PHE A 148 22.21 3.06 2.74
CA PHE A 148 22.29 3.33 1.30
C PHE A 148 21.99 2.06 0.49
N SER A 149 22.67 0.97 0.79
CA SER A 149 22.53 -0.29 0.06
C SER A 149 21.15 -0.94 0.25
N LEU A 150 20.55 -0.79 1.42
CA LEU A 150 19.19 -1.25 1.71
C LEU A 150 18.14 -0.46 0.90
N MET A 151 18.27 0.87 0.82
CA MET A 151 17.39 1.73 0.01
C MET A 151 17.54 1.43 -1.48
N LEU A 152 18.77 1.23 -1.95
CA LEU A 152 19.04 0.79 -3.31
C LEU A 152 18.36 -0.56 -3.60
N MET A 153 18.49 -1.52 -2.69
CA MET A 153 17.83 -2.81 -2.82
C MET A 153 16.31 -2.68 -2.85
N GLY A 154 15.73 -1.80 -2.03
CA GLY A 154 14.29 -1.54 -2.03
C GLY A 154 13.77 -1.03 -3.38
N ILE A 155 14.47 -0.06 -4.00
CA ILE A 155 14.15 0.43 -5.35
C ILE A 155 14.30 -0.70 -6.37
N VAL A 156 15.37 -1.46 -6.30
CA VAL A 156 15.65 -2.56 -7.25
C VAL A 156 14.60 -3.67 -7.15
N ILE A 157 14.20 -4.05 -5.95
CA ILE A 157 13.12 -5.04 -5.75
C ILE A 157 11.82 -4.53 -6.36
N LEU A 158 11.47 -3.25 -6.15
CA LEU A 158 10.26 -2.67 -6.72
C LEU A 158 10.28 -2.66 -8.25
N ILE A 159 11.43 -2.30 -8.86
CA ILE A 159 11.63 -2.36 -10.32
C ILE A 159 11.51 -3.81 -10.82
N TYR A 160 12.08 -4.76 -10.09
CA TYR A 160 12.04 -6.18 -10.44
C TYR A 160 10.62 -6.76 -10.37
N LEU A 161 9.83 -6.33 -9.39
CA LEU A 161 8.44 -6.78 -9.16
C LEU A 161 7.40 -5.98 -9.95
N ALA A 162 7.81 -4.96 -10.72
CA ALA A 162 6.90 -4.19 -11.57
C ALA A 162 6.16 -5.11 -12.56
N SER A 163 4.87 -4.91 -12.74
CA SER A 163 4.00 -5.73 -13.59
C SER A 163 4.30 -5.55 -15.07
N GLY A 164 4.80 -4.36 -15.45
CA GLY A 164 5.11 -4.03 -16.83
C GLY A 164 6.58 -4.22 -17.23
N SER A 165 7.06 -3.33 -18.07
CA SER A 165 8.45 -3.32 -18.53
C SER A 165 9.41 -2.83 -17.44
N ILE A 166 10.42 -3.63 -17.11
CA ILE A 166 11.50 -3.26 -16.18
C ILE A 166 12.16 -1.95 -16.59
N LEU A 167 12.35 -1.75 -17.89
CA LEU A 167 12.96 -0.51 -18.40
C LEU A 167 12.08 0.71 -18.07
N LYS A 168 10.76 0.59 -18.23
CA LYS A 168 9.84 1.66 -17.85
C LYS A 168 9.85 1.92 -16.35
N ALA A 169 9.86 0.87 -15.53
CA ALA A 169 9.96 0.99 -14.07
C ALA A 169 11.29 1.65 -13.65
N LEU A 170 12.41 1.27 -14.30
CA LEU A 170 13.72 1.90 -14.07
C LEU A 170 13.70 3.39 -14.46
N MET A 171 13.13 3.73 -15.62
CA MET A 171 12.99 5.14 -16.04
C MET A 171 12.21 5.96 -15.01
N MET A 172 11.12 5.41 -14.48
CA MET A 172 10.30 6.06 -13.46
C MET A 172 11.04 6.21 -12.13
N ALA A 173 11.81 5.20 -11.72
CA ALA A 173 12.65 5.30 -10.52
C ALA A 173 13.75 6.36 -10.69
N VAL A 174 14.46 6.38 -11.81
CA VAL A 174 15.47 7.41 -12.10
C VAL A 174 14.84 8.80 -12.14
N PHE A 175 13.66 8.93 -12.74
CA PHE A 175 12.96 10.21 -12.77
C PHE A 175 12.55 10.66 -11.35
N GLY A 176 12.08 9.73 -10.50
CA GLY A 176 11.79 10.01 -9.09
C GLY A 176 13.03 10.45 -8.31
N LEU A 177 14.18 9.78 -8.52
CA LEU A 177 15.45 10.20 -7.91
C LEU A 177 15.86 11.61 -8.36
N LEU A 178 15.73 11.93 -9.66
CA LEU A 178 16.02 13.27 -10.18
C LEU A 178 15.11 14.34 -9.56
N LEU A 179 13.81 14.06 -9.44
CA LEU A 179 12.88 14.96 -8.76
C LEU A 179 13.27 15.18 -7.29
N GLY A 180 13.76 14.12 -6.61
CA GLY A 180 14.25 14.20 -5.24
C GLY A 180 15.53 15.02 -5.06
N THR A 181 16.24 15.34 -6.14
CA THR A 181 17.42 16.25 -6.08
C THR A 181 17.05 17.73 -6.19
N ILE A 182 15.82 18.07 -6.53
CA ILE A 182 15.35 19.46 -6.60
C ILE A 182 15.27 20.04 -5.19
N GLY A 183 15.72 21.27 -5.02
CA GLY A 183 15.67 21.99 -3.75
C GLY A 183 17.03 22.38 -3.20
N MET A 184 17.09 22.64 -1.91
CA MET A 184 18.32 22.99 -1.22
C MET A 184 19.08 21.72 -0.82
N ASP A 185 20.34 21.65 -1.21
CA ASP A 185 21.26 20.61 -0.78
C ASP A 185 21.48 20.68 0.73
N SER A 186 21.18 19.60 1.46
CA SER A 186 21.27 19.53 2.91
C SER A 186 22.72 19.63 3.45
N ILE A 187 23.75 19.39 2.64
CA ILE A 187 25.15 19.42 3.03
C ILE A 187 25.82 20.73 2.61
N SER A 188 25.63 21.13 1.35
CA SER A 188 26.29 22.35 0.82
C SER A 188 25.44 23.62 0.90
N ALA A 189 24.18 23.51 1.28
CA ALA A 189 23.17 24.59 1.29
C ALA A 189 23.03 25.32 -0.07
N THR A 190 23.42 24.66 -1.18
CA THR A 190 23.25 25.22 -2.53
C THR A 190 21.90 24.83 -3.11
N GLN A 191 21.26 25.75 -3.83
CA GLN A 191 20.01 25.48 -4.52
C GLN A 191 20.27 24.67 -5.80
N ARG A 192 19.50 23.59 -6.02
CA ARG A 192 19.56 22.71 -7.17
C ARG A 192 18.23 22.70 -7.89
N LEU A 193 18.25 23.02 -9.19
CA LEU A 193 17.11 22.93 -10.10
C LEU A 193 15.83 23.65 -9.60
N THR A 194 16.00 24.73 -8.83
CA THR A 194 14.87 25.52 -8.29
C THR A 194 14.34 26.55 -9.29
N PHE A 195 15.06 26.78 -10.39
CA PHE A 195 14.69 27.75 -11.44
C PHE A 195 14.36 29.16 -10.90
N GLY A 196 14.89 29.52 -9.73
CA GLY A 196 14.64 30.79 -9.06
C GLY A 196 13.29 30.89 -8.35
N LEU A 197 12.55 29.81 -8.25
CA LEU A 197 11.29 29.73 -7.49
C LEU A 197 11.60 29.40 -6.01
N LEU A 198 11.16 30.27 -5.11
CA LEU A 198 11.38 30.09 -3.67
C LEU A 198 10.64 28.83 -3.15
N GLU A 199 9.48 28.55 -3.70
CA GLU A 199 8.66 27.40 -3.37
C GLU A 199 9.33 26.06 -3.67
N LEU A 200 10.28 26.04 -4.61
CA LEU A 200 11.07 24.84 -4.92
C LEU A 200 12.35 24.74 -4.07
N SER A 201 12.63 25.69 -3.19
CA SER A 201 13.80 25.59 -2.30
C SER A 201 13.70 24.43 -1.32
N ASP A 202 12.49 24.06 -0.89
CA ASP A 202 12.23 22.89 -0.06
C ASP A 202 12.04 21.59 -0.87
N GLY A 203 12.27 21.67 -2.18
CA GLY A 203 12.11 20.55 -3.11
C GLY A 203 10.73 20.44 -3.74
N VAL A 204 10.50 19.36 -4.46
CA VAL A 204 9.17 19.01 -4.98
C VAL A 204 8.29 18.52 -3.83
N GLY A 205 7.22 19.25 -3.55
CA GLY A 205 6.27 18.88 -2.51
C GLY A 205 5.73 17.45 -2.74
N LEU A 206 5.94 16.58 -1.76
CA LEU A 206 5.51 15.18 -1.86
C LEU A 206 4.00 15.06 -2.02
N ILE A 207 3.23 15.85 -1.27
CA ILE A 207 1.77 15.82 -1.29
C ILE A 207 1.22 16.28 -2.65
N PRO A 208 1.61 17.42 -3.22
CA PRO A 208 1.21 17.81 -4.58
C PRO A 208 1.55 16.75 -5.63
N ALA A 209 2.74 16.15 -5.56
CA ALA A 209 3.15 15.11 -6.50
C ALA A 209 2.24 13.86 -6.41
N ILE A 210 2.00 13.38 -5.19
CA ILE A 210 1.17 12.17 -4.97
C ILE A 210 -0.30 12.45 -5.29
N MET A 211 -0.85 13.59 -4.87
CA MET A 211 -2.24 13.94 -5.18
C MET A 211 -2.43 14.12 -6.70
N GLY A 212 -1.44 14.64 -7.40
CA GLY A 212 -1.43 14.68 -8.85
C GLY A 212 -1.42 13.28 -9.46
N LEU A 213 -0.39 12.49 -9.14
CA LEU A 213 -0.15 11.18 -9.75
C LEU A 213 -1.26 10.15 -9.51
N PHE A 214 -1.91 10.19 -8.33
CA PHE A 214 -2.90 9.19 -7.94
C PHE A 214 -4.32 9.77 -7.79
N GLY A 215 -4.48 11.05 -7.41
CA GLY A 215 -5.79 11.68 -7.30
C GLY A 215 -6.28 12.23 -8.64
N VAL A 216 -5.58 13.24 -9.15
CA VAL A 216 -5.98 13.91 -10.39
C VAL A 216 -5.87 13.00 -11.62
N ALA A 217 -4.76 12.23 -11.72
CA ALA A 217 -4.58 11.28 -12.84
C ALA A 217 -5.67 10.21 -12.89
N GLU A 218 -6.10 9.70 -11.72
CA GLU A 218 -7.18 8.72 -11.63
C GLU A 218 -8.51 9.31 -12.10
N VAL A 219 -8.81 10.54 -11.69
CA VAL A 219 -10.02 11.23 -12.16
C VAL A 219 -10.03 11.38 -13.68
N ILE A 220 -8.91 11.83 -14.28
CA ILE A 220 -8.81 12.00 -15.73
C ILE A 220 -9.00 10.65 -16.44
N ALA A 221 -8.35 9.58 -15.95
CA ALA A 221 -8.45 8.25 -16.52
C ALA A 221 -9.88 7.68 -16.46
N ASN A 222 -10.58 7.89 -15.35
CA ASN A 222 -11.94 7.39 -15.17
C ASN A 222 -12.99 8.21 -15.95
N VAL A 223 -12.73 9.49 -16.24
CA VAL A 223 -13.59 10.31 -17.11
C VAL A 223 -13.53 9.82 -18.57
N GLU A 224 -12.37 9.31 -19.01
CA GLU A 224 -12.21 8.75 -20.37
C GLU A 224 -12.95 7.41 -20.53
N GLN A 225 -13.11 6.63 -19.45
CA GLN A 225 -13.75 5.31 -19.50
C GLN A 225 -15.21 5.38 -19.05
N GLU A 226 -16.15 5.20 -19.98
CA GLU A 226 -17.55 4.94 -19.63
C GLU A 226 -17.70 3.52 -19.06
N ILE A 227 -17.57 3.38 -17.77
CA ILE A 227 -17.78 2.08 -17.10
C ILE A 227 -19.28 1.83 -16.98
N LYS A 228 -19.85 1.01 -17.87
CA LYS A 228 -21.22 0.48 -17.73
C LYS A 228 -21.21 -0.54 -16.58
N ARG A 229 -21.95 -0.23 -15.52
CA ARG A 229 -22.05 -1.09 -14.33
C ARG A 229 -23.38 -1.82 -14.33
N GLU A 230 -23.34 -3.14 -14.42
CA GLU A 230 -24.48 -4.00 -14.10
C GLU A 230 -24.30 -4.53 -12.68
N ILE A 231 -25.05 -3.98 -11.74
CA ILE A 231 -25.01 -4.44 -10.34
C ILE A 231 -25.88 -5.67 -10.23
N ILE A 232 -25.27 -6.82 -9.95
CA ILE A 232 -26.01 -8.02 -9.66
C ILE A 232 -26.67 -7.91 -8.28
N ALA A 233 -27.98 -7.98 -8.30
CA ALA A 233 -28.86 -8.20 -7.16
C ALA A 233 -28.68 -7.36 -5.88
N THR A 234 -29.55 -6.69 -5.69
CA THR A 234 -30.13 -5.73 -4.78
C THR A 234 -30.48 -6.22 -3.39
N LYS A 235 -30.49 -7.52 -3.10
CA LYS A 235 -30.74 -8.06 -1.76
C LYS A 235 -29.72 -9.14 -1.43
N VAL A 236 -28.66 -8.70 -0.75
CA VAL A 236 -27.67 -9.62 -0.18
C VAL A 236 -28.32 -10.34 1.00
N LYS A 237 -28.50 -11.66 0.88
CA LYS A 237 -29.02 -12.53 1.95
C LYS A 237 -27.94 -13.51 2.37
N ASN A 238 -28.07 -14.09 3.56
CA ASN A 238 -27.18 -15.14 4.09
C ASN A 238 -25.71 -14.71 4.16
N LEU A 239 -25.42 -13.59 4.84
CA LEU A 239 -24.06 -13.10 5.08
C LEU A 239 -23.25 -14.03 5.98
N LEU A 240 -23.89 -14.82 6.82
CA LEU A 240 -23.19 -15.75 7.69
C LEU A 240 -22.95 -17.07 6.95
N PRO A 241 -21.67 -17.49 6.80
CA PRO A 241 -21.32 -18.78 6.23
C PRO A 241 -21.85 -19.93 7.08
N ASN A 242 -22.25 -21.03 6.44
CA ASN A 242 -22.64 -22.24 7.14
C ASN A 242 -21.41 -23.05 7.61
N LEU A 243 -21.65 -24.13 8.36
CA LEU A 243 -20.56 -24.92 8.94
C LEU A 243 -19.64 -25.56 7.85
N GLN A 244 -20.18 -25.90 6.69
CA GLN A 244 -19.39 -26.43 5.57
C GLN A 244 -18.55 -25.33 4.93
N ASP A 245 -19.13 -24.15 4.73
CA ASP A 245 -18.40 -22.98 4.21
C ASP A 245 -17.20 -22.64 5.11
N TRP A 246 -17.37 -22.72 6.44
CA TRP A 246 -16.28 -22.53 7.41
C TRP A 246 -15.21 -23.62 7.30
N LYS A 247 -15.59 -24.88 7.21
CA LYS A 247 -14.63 -26.00 7.07
C LYS A 247 -13.80 -25.85 5.81
N ASP A 248 -14.43 -25.44 4.71
CA ASP A 248 -13.78 -25.28 3.41
C ASP A 248 -12.88 -24.05 3.34
N SER A 249 -13.14 -23.02 4.15
CA SER A 249 -12.46 -21.73 4.10
C SER A 249 -11.39 -21.54 5.17
N PHE A 250 -11.49 -22.23 6.32
CA PHE A 250 -10.63 -21.96 7.49
C PHE A 250 -9.13 -22.12 7.17
N TRP A 251 -8.72 -23.24 6.58
CA TRP A 251 -7.32 -23.46 6.25
C TRP A 251 -6.81 -22.53 5.14
N PRO A 252 -7.58 -22.26 4.06
CA PRO A 252 -7.27 -21.19 3.11
C PRO A 252 -7.02 -19.83 3.77
N MET A 253 -7.85 -19.42 4.74
CA MET A 253 -7.68 -18.16 5.47
C MET A 253 -6.35 -18.12 6.25
N ILE A 254 -6.02 -19.19 6.97
CA ILE A 254 -4.78 -19.27 7.75
C ILE A 254 -3.55 -19.26 6.83
N ARG A 255 -3.55 -20.09 5.78
CA ARG A 255 -2.43 -20.12 4.81
C ARG A 255 -2.27 -18.79 4.09
N GLY A 256 -3.39 -18.20 3.64
CA GLY A 256 -3.41 -16.87 3.02
C GLY A 256 -2.87 -15.81 3.97
N GLY A 257 -3.32 -15.80 5.22
CA GLY A 257 -2.86 -14.86 6.24
C GLY A 257 -1.35 -14.94 6.50
N ILE A 258 -0.81 -16.13 6.67
CA ILE A 258 0.63 -16.33 6.89
C ILE A 258 1.42 -15.93 5.63
N LEU A 259 1.01 -16.41 4.45
CA LEU A 259 1.65 -16.09 3.18
C LEU A 259 1.67 -14.59 2.91
N GLY A 260 0.50 -13.95 3.07
CA GLY A 260 0.35 -12.52 2.86
C GLY A 260 1.22 -11.69 3.79
N PHE A 261 1.28 -12.04 5.07
CA PHE A 261 2.13 -11.37 6.03
C PHE A 261 3.60 -11.34 5.59
N PHE A 262 4.17 -12.48 5.22
CA PHE A 262 5.58 -12.55 4.80
C PHE A 262 5.83 -11.85 3.47
N ILE A 263 4.92 -11.98 2.50
CA ILE A 263 5.04 -11.26 1.21
C ILE A 263 4.91 -9.75 1.46
N GLY A 264 4.07 -9.33 2.40
CA GLY A 264 3.86 -7.94 2.78
C GLY A 264 5.11 -7.20 3.25
N ILE A 265 6.05 -7.92 3.87
CA ILE A 265 7.34 -7.36 4.33
C ILE A 265 8.22 -6.95 3.13
N LEU A 266 8.06 -7.62 1.98
CA LEU A 266 8.90 -7.38 0.81
C LEU A 266 8.45 -6.11 0.07
N PRO A 267 9.39 -5.28 -0.41
CA PRO A 267 9.05 -4.15 -1.26
C PRO A 267 8.39 -4.61 -2.56
N GLY A 268 7.26 -3.97 -2.93
CA GLY A 268 6.57 -4.27 -4.17
C GLY A 268 5.04 -4.18 -4.06
N PRO A 269 4.29 -4.63 -5.08
CA PRO A 269 2.83 -4.73 -5.05
C PRO A 269 2.38 -5.96 -4.23
N ALA A 270 2.84 -6.02 -2.98
CA ALA A 270 2.71 -7.19 -2.10
C ALA A 270 1.26 -7.68 -1.91
N PRO A 271 0.23 -6.83 -1.74
CA PRO A 271 -1.15 -7.30 -1.64
C PRO A 271 -1.61 -8.06 -2.90
N VAL A 272 -1.23 -7.57 -4.09
CA VAL A 272 -1.56 -8.22 -5.36
C VAL A 272 -0.87 -9.58 -5.46
N ILE A 273 0.47 -9.58 -5.29
CA ILE A 273 1.27 -10.81 -5.38
C ILE A 273 0.79 -11.85 -4.37
N SER A 274 0.45 -11.45 -3.15
CA SER A 274 -0.03 -12.36 -2.10
C SER A 274 -1.38 -12.97 -2.44
N ALA A 275 -2.32 -12.18 -2.98
CA ALA A 275 -3.63 -12.65 -3.40
C ALA A 275 -3.54 -13.69 -4.52
N PHE A 276 -2.78 -13.38 -5.59
CA PHE A 276 -2.56 -14.31 -6.70
C PHE A 276 -1.81 -15.59 -6.27
N SER A 277 -0.78 -15.42 -5.43
CA SER A 277 -0.02 -16.58 -4.90
C SER A 277 -0.90 -17.48 -4.05
N SER A 278 -1.74 -16.89 -3.19
CA SER A 278 -2.69 -17.64 -2.38
C SER A 278 -3.69 -18.41 -3.23
N TYR A 279 -4.26 -17.78 -4.25
CA TYR A 279 -5.17 -18.44 -5.20
C TYR A 279 -4.52 -19.64 -5.88
N ALA A 280 -3.30 -19.46 -6.39
CA ALA A 280 -2.56 -20.53 -7.05
C ALA A 280 -2.24 -21.71 -6.10
N ILE A 281 -1.90 -21.41 -4.85
CA ILE A 281 -1.65 -22.43 -3.82
C ILE A 281 -2.94 -23.17 -3.49
N GLU A 282 -4.06 -22.47 -3.24
CA GLU A 282 -5.33 -23.08 -2.92
C GLU A 282 -5.83 -23.96 -4.08
N LYS A 283 -5.72 -23.49 -5.33
CA LYS A 283 -6.04 -24.28 -6.52
C LYS A 283 -5.19 -25.55 -6.60
N LYS A 284 -3.89 -25.46 -6.31
CA LYS A 284 -2.99 -26.62 -6.34
C LYS A 284 -3.26 -27.62 -5.22
N LEU A 285 -3.66 -27.16 -4.04
CA LEU A 285 -3.94 -28.00 -2.87
C LEU A 285 -5.36 -28.59 -2.89
N SER A 286 -6.24 -28.04 -3.73
CA SER A 286 -7.62 -28.48 -3.83
C SER A 286 -7.75 -29.87 -4.44
N LYS A 287 -8.73 -30.63 -3.97
CA LYS A 287 -9.16 -31.88 -4.60
C LYS A 287 -9.92 -31.65 -5.92
N HIS A 288 -10.35 -30.42 -6.18
CA HIS A 288 -11.15 -30.03 -7.34
C HIS A 288 -10.58 -28.75 -7.99
N PRO A 289 -9.33 -28.77 -8.49
CA PRO A 289 -8.70 -27.58 -9.07
C PRO A 289 -9.44 -27.05 -10.32
N GLU A 290 -10.20 -27.90 -11.00
CA GLU A 290 -11.04 -27.56 -12.17
C GLU A 290 -12.24 -26.68 -11.83
N LYS A 291 -12.64 -26.61 -10.56
CA LYS A 291 -13.76 -25.77 -10.10
C LYS A 291 -13.35 -24.32 -9.76
N PHE A 292 -12.06 -24.04 -9.68
CA PHE A 292 -11.60 -22.66 -9.51
C PHE A 292 -11.93 -21.84 -10.76
N GLY A 293 -12.42 -20.60 -10.53
CA GLY A 293 -13.01 -19.75 -11.56
C GLY A 293 -14.50 -19.99 -11.79
N THR A 294 -15.12 -20.94 -11.08
CA THR A 294 -16.56 -21.22 -11.19
C THR A 294 -17.35 -20.98 -9.92
N GLY A 295 -16.77 -20.30 -8.94
CA GLY A 295 -17.40 -20.00 -7.64
C GLY A 295 -16.94 -20.89 -6.50
N MET A 296 -15.65 -21.19 -6.46
CA MET A 296 -15.02 -21.96 -5.40
C MET A 296 -14.72 -21.06 -4.19
N ILE A 297 -15.22 -21.43 -3.02
CA ILE A 297 -15.12 -20.57 -1.83
C ILE A 297 -13.68 -20.36 -1.35
N GLN A 298 -12.79 -21.34 -1.56
CA GLN A 298 -11.36 -21.24 -1.28
C GLN A 298 -10.67 -20.20 -2.16
N GLY A 299 -11.17 -20.00 -3.39
CA GLY A 299 -10.71 -18.97 -4.31
C GLY A 299 -11.05 -17.55 -3.89
N VAL A 300 -11.92 -17.39 -2.89
CA VAL A 300 -12.21 -16.13 -2.21
C VAL A 300 -11.48 -16.05 -0.88
N ALA A 301 -11.59 -17.08 -0.05
CA ALA A 301 -11.09 -17.10 1.32
C ALA A 301 -9.57 -16.88 1.42
N GLY A 302 -8.79 -17.60 0.63
CA GLY A 302 -7.33 -17.52 0.62
C GLY A 302 -6.81 -16.16 0.15
N PRO A 303 -7.18 -15.71 -1.06
CA PRO A 303 -6.73 -14.42 -1.61
C PRO A 303 -7.09 -13.21 -0.76
N GLU A 304 -8.33 -13.14 -0.27
CA GLU A 304 -8.78 -12.03 0.58
C GLU A 304 -8.04 -11.99 1.92
N SER A 305 -7.75 -13.14 2.48
CA SER A 305 -6.90 -13.23 3.68
C SER A 305 -5.46 -12.79 3.37
N ALA A 306 -4.91 -13.19 2.24
CA ALA A 306 -3.54 -12.88 1.88
C ALA A 306 -3.34 -11.39 1.60
N ASN A 307 -4.25 -10.74 0.89
CA ASN A 307 -4.15 -9.32 0.58
C ASN A 307 -4.20 -8.47 1.87
N ASN A 308 -5.11 -8.78 2.78
CA ASN A 308 -5.26 -8.06 4.05
C ASN A 308 -4.07 -8.29 4.99
N ALA A 309 -3.54 -9.51 5.08
CA ALA A 309 -2.33 -9.76 5.87
C ALA A 309 -1.10 -9.04 5.30
N ALA A 310 -1.00 -8.91 3.97
CA ALA A 310 0.10 -8.19 3.34
C ALA A 310 0.10 -6.69 3.68
N THR A 311 -1.07 -6.09 3.94
CA THR A 311 -1.13 -4.69 4.38
C THR A 311 -0.46 -4.49 5.73
N GLY A 312 -0.71 -5.37 6.70
CA GLY A 312 -0.06 -5.31 8.02
C GLY A 312 1.44 -5.63 7.95
N GLY A 313 1.84 -6.61 7.12
CA GLY A 313 3.26 -6.92 6.87
C GLY A 313 4.05 -5.73 6.33
N ALA A 314 3.42 -4.89 5.50
CA ALA A 314 4.05 -3.72 4.89
C ALA A 314 4.45 -2.62 5.90
N PHE A 315 3.88 -2.59 7.09
CA PHE A 315 4.29 -1.66 8.15
C PHE A 315 5.62 -2.04 8.82
N ILE A 316 6.05 -3.30 8.70
CA ILE A 316 7.31 -3.75 9.32
C ILE A 316 8.50 -2.96 8.80
N PRO A 317 8.82 -2.94 7.49
CA PRO A 317 9.95 -2.18 6.99
C PRO A 317 9.82 -0.67 7.23
N LEU A 318 8.60 -0.12 7.21
CA LEU A 318 8.37 1.28 7.54
C LEU A 318 8.79 1.59 8.97
N PHE A 319 8.29 0.84 9.95
CA PHE A 319 8.52 1.13 11.36
C PHE A 319 9.93 0.77 11.83
N THR A 320 10.55 -0.25 11.24
CA THR A 320 11.84 -0.79 11.70
C THR A 320 13.04 -0.28 10.92
N LEU A 321 12.86 -0.02 9.63
CA LEU A 321 13.94 0.37 8.71
C LEU A 321 13.74 1.79 8.15
N GLY A 322 12.53 2.36 8.29
CA GLY A 322 12.19 3.64 7.70
C GLY A 322 12.06 3.58 6.17
N ILE A 323 11.79 2.39 5.62
CA ILE A 323 11.68 2.17 4.17
C ILE A 323 10.26 1.74 3.82
N PRO A 324 9.61 2.39 2.85
CA PRO A 324 8.27 2.02 2.45
C PRO A 324 8.28 0.76 1.59
N ALA A 325 7.40 -0.21 1.92
CA ALA A 325 7.24 -1.44 1.16
C ALA A 325 6.50 -1.23 -0.17
N ASN A 326 5.61 -0.25 -0.25
CA ASN A 326 4.81 0.03 -1.45
C ASN A 326 4.41 1.51 -1.51
N SER A 327 3.70 1.92 -2.59
CA SER A 327 3.29 3.31 -2.79
C SER A 327 2.40 3.86 -1.67
N VAL A 328 1.51 3.06 -1.09
CA VAL A 328 0.64 3.47 0.03
C VAL A 328 1.48 3.77 1.27
N ILE A 329 2.40 2.87 1.60
CA ILE A 329 3.35 3.04 2.71
C ILE A 329 4.33 4.20 2.45
N ALA A 330 4.65 4.50 1.19
CA ALA A 330 5.47 5.66 0.85
C ALA A 330 4.77 6.98 1.20
N ILE A 331 3.45 7.06 1.00
CA ILE A 331 2.69 8.24 1.44
C ILE A 331 2.62 8.31 2.97
N LEU A 332 2.45 7.18 3.64
CA LEU A 332 2.52 7.11 5.10
C LEU A 332 3.88 7.57 5.63
N LEU A 333 4.99 7.16 4.98
CA LEU A 333 6.31 7.68 5.30
C LEU A 333 6.35 9.22 5.17
N GLY A 334 5.76 9.75 4.08
CA GLY A 334 5.59 11.19 3.92
C GLY A 334 4.80 11.84 5.06
N ALA A 335 3.73 11.20 5.53
CA ALA A 335 2.97 11.67 6.69
C ALA A 335 3.83 11.74 7.97
N PHE A 336 4.66 10.72 8.23
CA PHE A 336 5.62 10.75 9.32
C PHE A 336 6.59 11.94 9.22
N MET A 337 7.18 12.14 8.03
CA MET A 337 8.15 13.21 7.78
C MET A 337 7.53 14.61 7.97
N ILE A 338 6.30 14.80 7.52
CA ILE A 338 5.54 16.06 7.69
C ILE A 338 5.32 16.37 9.18
N HIS A 339 5.09 15.36 10.00
CA HIS A 339 4.99 15.50 11.45
C HIS A 339 6.35 15.57 12.16
N GLY A 340 7.46 15.67 11.42
CA GLY A 340 8.81 15.75 11.97
C GLY A 340 9.31 14.46 12.60
N ILE A 341 8.65 13.32 12.31
CA ILE A 341 9.01 12.01 12.83
C ILE A 341 9.69 11.21 11.72
N GLN A 342 10.90 10.75 11.99
CA GLN A 342 11.61 9.84 11.10
C GLN A 342 11.36 8.40 11.56
N PRO A 343 10.61 7.57 10.80
CA PRO A 343 10.46 6.17 11.12
C PRO A 343 11.78 5.42 10.90
N GLY A 344 11.91 4.28 11.55
CA GLY A 344 13.14 3.49 11.52
C GLY A 344 13.43 2.83 12.89
N PRO A 345 14.65 2.31 13.10
CA PRO A 345 14.97 1.50 14.28
C PRO A 345 14.70 2.19 15.63
N MET A 346 14.87 3.52 15.66
CA MET A 346 14.66 4.32 16.86
C MET A 346 13.19 4.66 17.14
N LEU A 347 12.28 4.36 16.19
CA LEU A 347 10.87 4.74 16.32
C LEU A 347 10.23 4.12 17.58
N ILE A 348 10.52 2.84 17.83
CA ILE A 348 9.93 2.10 18.96
C ILE A 348 10.37 2.69 20.29
N GLU A 349 11.61 3.18 20.38
CA GLU A 349 12.18 3.75 21.62
C GLU A 349 11.81 5.22 21.81
N LYS A 350 11.86 6.03 20.72
CA LYS A 350 11.62 7.47 20.81
C LYS A 350 10.12 7.84 20.80
N TYR A 351 9.31 7.04 20.12
CA TYR A 351 7.87 7.29 19.94
C TYR A 351 7.05 6.02 20.22
N PRO A 352 7.16 5.42 21.41
CA PRO A 352 6.47 4.16 21.76
C PRO A 352 4.95 4.32 21.66
N ASP A 353 4.39 5.48 22.02
CA ASP A 353 2.96 5.79 21.93
C ASP A 353 2.46 5.68 20.49
N LEU A 354 3.23 6.20 19.54
CA LEU A 354 2.88 6.16 18.13
C LEU A 354 2.95 4.74 17.59
N PHE A 355 4.03 4.01 17.88
CA PHE A 355 4.21 2.65 17.41
C PHE A 355 3.11 1.71 17.96
N TRP A 356 2.99 1.64 19.30
CA TRP A 356 2.05 0.73 19.95
C TRP A 356 0.60 1.18 19.81
N GLY A 357 0.35 2.51 19.81
CA GLY A 357 -0.97 3.08 19.55
C GLY A 357 -1.47 2.72 18.15
N THR A 358 -0.61 2.80 17.13
CA THR A 358 -0.96 2.40 15.77
C THR A 358 -1.26 0.91 15.68
N ILE A 359 -0.42 0.05 16.29
CA ILE A 359 -0.66 -1.40 16.33
C ILE A 359 -2.00 -1.73 16.99
N MET A 360 -2.28 -1.13 18.14
CA MET A 360 -3.55 -1.38 18.83
C MET A 360 -4.75 -0.86 18.03
N SER A 361 -4.56 0.24 17.27
CA SER A 361 -5.61 0.74 16.38
C SER A 361 -5.95 -0.23 15.24
N MET A 362 -4.99 -1.04 14.79
CA MET A 362 -5.24 -2.05 13.76
C MET A 362 -6.16 -3.17 14.27
N TYR A 363 -6.05 -3.57 15.55
CA TYR A 363 -7.00 -4.51 16.15
C TYR A 363 -8.42 -3.94 16.20
N LEU A 364 -8.57 -2.71 16.73
CA LEU A 364 -9.87 -2.06 16.82
C LEU A 364 -10.44 -1.80 15.43
N GLY A 365 -9.61 -1.29 14.50
CA GLY A 365 -9.99 -1.05 13.11
C GLY A 365 -10.46 -2.31 12.40
N ASN A 366 -9.81 -3.44 12.64
CA ASN A 366 -10.22 -4.74 12.10
C ASN A 366 -11.61 -5.15 12.59
N VAL A 367 -11.92 -4.93 13.89
CA VAL A 367 -13.27 -5.17 14.44
C VAL A 367 -14.28 -4.20 13.80
N MET A 368 -13.94 -2.91 13.69
CA MET A 368 -14.81 -1.92 13.05
C MET A 368 -15.09 -2.28 11.59
N LEU A 369 -14.09 -2.78 10.85
CA LEU A 369 -14.24 -3.21 9.47
C LEU A 369 -15.16 -4.41 9.31
N LEU A 370 -15.09 -5.38 10.23
CA LEU A 370 -16.02 -6.50 10.24
C LEU A 370 -17.47 -6.01 10.40
N ILE A 371 -17.69 -5.03 11.30
CA ILE A 371 -18.99 -4.41 11.52
C ILE A 371 -19.44 -3.62 10.28
N LEU A 372 -18.55 -2.85 9.68
CA LEU A 372 -18.88 -2.05 8.50
C LEU A 372 -19.21 -2.92 7.27
N ASN A 373 -18.49 -4.03 7.07
CA ASN A 373 -18.61 -4.84 5.86
C ASN A 373 -19.64 -5.98 5.95
N LEU A 374 -20.15 -6.34 7.13
CA LEU A 374 -21.19 -7.34 7.28
C LEU A 374 -22.58 -6.70 7.47
N PRO A 375 -22.95 -6.13 8.64
CA PRO A 375 -24.30 -5.61 8.81
C PRO A 375 -24.59 -4.38 7.94
N LEU A 376 -23.59 -3.58 7.57
CA LEU A 376 -23.77 -2.38 6.77
C LEU A 376 -23.57 -2.59 5.26
N ILE A 377 -23.48 -3.82 4.78
CA ILE A 377 -23.32 -4.14 3.35
C ILE A 377 -24.36 -3.46 2.48
N GLY A 378 -25.59 -3.33 2.95
CA GLY A 378 -26.67 -2.64 2.24
C GLY A 378 -26.38 -1.15 1.97
N LEU A 379 -25.57 -0.50 2.81
CA LEU A 379 -25.09 0.87 2.59
C LEU A 379 -24.14 0.91 1.41
N TRP A 380 -23.17 0.00 1.39
CA TRP A 380 -22.16 -0.06 0.33
C TRP A 380 -22.75 -0.38 -1.03
N VAL A 381 -23.76 -1.26 -1.08
CA VAL A 381 -24.53 -1.51 -2.31
C VAL A 381 -25.21 -0.24 -2.83
N LYS A 382 -25.65 0.67 -1.94
CA LYS A 382 -26.20 1.98 -2.37
C LYS A 382 -25.10 2.91 -2.88
N VAL A 383 -23.92 2.91 -2.22
CA VAL A 383 -22.75 3.71 -2.63
C VAL A 383 -22.30 3.31 -4.04
N LEU A 384 -22.30 2.01 -4.37
CA LEU A 384 -21.98 1.54 -5.72
C LEU A 384 -22.89 2.12 -6.83
N LYS A 385 -24.07 2.60 -6.48
CA LYS A 385 -25.03 3.22 -7.42
C LYS A 385 -24.75 4.69 -7.68
N VAL A 386 -23.83 5.33 -6.95
CA VAL A 386 -23.51 6.74 -7.15
C VAL A 386 -22.80 6.92 -8.50
N PRO A 387 -23.32 7.78 -9.39
CA PRO A 387 -22.72 8.00 -10.70
C PRO A 387 -21.35 8.68 -10.60
N TYR A 388 -20.39 8.26 -11.40
CA TYR A 388 -19.06 8.87 -11.47
C TYR A 388 -19.08 10.39 -11.70
N PRO A 389 -19.96 10.96 -12.57
CA PRO A 389 -20.01 12.41 -12.77
C PRO A 389 -20.23 13.24 -11.51
N ILE A 390 -20.76 12.64 -10.43
CA ILE A 390 -20.90 13.30 -9.13
C ILE A 390 -19.61 13.20 -8.31
N LEU A 391 -18.90 12.06 -8.40
CA LEU A 391 -17.70 11.79 -7.61
C LEU A 391 -16.49 12.59 -8.07
N PHE A 392 -16.29 12.74 -9.40
CA PHE A 392 -15.10 13.39 -9.95
C PHE A 392 -14.92 14.85 -9.54
N PRO A 393 -15.95 15.73 -9.64
CA PRO A 393 -15.80 17.11 -9.21
C PRO A 393 -15.48 17.22 -7.73
N LEU A 394 -16.05 16.34 -6.90
CA LEU A 394 -15.78 16.32 -5.45
C LEU A 394 -14.33 15.93 -5.17
N ILE A 395 -13.80 14.90 -5.83
CA ILE A 395 -12.42 14.47 -5.68
C ILE A 395 -11.47 15.61 -6.08
N LEU A 396 -11.69 16.22 -7.26
CA LEU A 396 -10.86 17.33 -7.73
C LEU A 396 -10.93 18.54 -6.78
N LEU A 397 -12.11 18.84 -6.26
CA LEU A 397 -12.28 19.90 -5.26
C LEU A 397 -11.47 19.61 -4.01
N PHE A 398 -11.54 18.38 -3.47
CA PHE A 398 -10.76 17.99 -2.30
C PHE A 398 -9.24 18.02 -2.58
N CYS A 399 -8.81 17.60 -3.79
CA CYS A 399 -7.41 17.71 -4.19
C CYS A 399 -6.95 19.18 -4.19
N LEU A 400 -7.71 20.08 -4.82
CA LEU A 400 -7.37 21.49 -4.92
C LEU A 400 -7.34 22.17 -3.55
N VAL A 401 -8.39 21.98 -2.75
CA VAL A 401 -8.48 22.55 -1.40
C VAL A 401 -7.40 21.95 -0.51
N GLY A 402 -7.16 20.64 -0.57
CA GLY A 402 -6.16 19.94 0.23
C GLY A 402 -4.76 20.50 -0.04
N VAL A 403 -4.31 20.53 -1.29
CA VAL A 403 -2.96 21.04 -1.62
C VAL A 403 -2.84 22.53 -1.31
N PHE A 404 -3.83 23.33 -1.65
CA PHE A 404 -3.75 24.76 -1.39
C PHE A 404 -3.71 25.09 0.11
N SER A 405 -4.42 24.34 0.94
CA SER A 405 -4.49 24.57 2.39
C SER A 405 -3.17 24.28 3.13
N LEU A 406 -2.23 23.54 2.50
CA LEU A 406 -0.95 23.20 3.14
C LEU A 406 -0.05 24.43 3.30
N ASN A 407 0.24 25.11 2.20
CA ASN A 407 1.21 26.19 2.15
C ASN A 407 0.65 27.46 1.48
N TYR A 408 -0.64 27.50 1.16
CA TYR A 408 -1.31 28.57 0.39
C TYR A 408 -0.57 28.91 -0.92
N SER A 409 0.10 27.90 -1.52
CA SER A 409 0.95 28.05 -2.69
C SER A 409 0.22 27.68 -3.98
N LYS A 410 0.16 28.63 -4.92
CA LYS A 410 -0.34 28.37 -6.28
C LYS A 410 0.60 27.48 -7.08
N VAL A 411 1.90 27.51 -6.77
CA VAL A 411 2.92 26.67 -7.42
C VAL A 411 2.68 25.21 -7.09
N GLU A 412 2.36 24.87 -5.84
CA GLU A 412 2.04 23.49 -5.45
C GLU A 412 0.77 22.98 -6.12
N VAL A 413 -0.26 23.83 -6.29
CA VAL A 413 -1.45 23.46 -7.07
C VAL A 413 -1.09 23.22 -8.55
N ALA A 414 -0.25 24.05 -9.14
CA ALA A 414 0.22 23.86 -10.51
C ALA A 414 1.04 22.57 -10.66
N LEU A 415 1.92 22.27 -9.68
CA LEU A 415 2.65 21.00 -9.63
C LEU A 415 1.70 19.80 -9.54
N MET A 416 0.69 19.86 -8.67
CA MET A 416 -0.32 18.81 -8.56
C MET A 416 -1.03 18.56 -9.89
N ILE A 417 -1.46 19.61 -10.59
CA ILE A 417 -2.11 19.49 -11.91
C ILE A 417 -1.12 18.91 -12.93
N GLY A 418 0.12 19.40 -12.95
CA GLY A 418 1.18 18.91 -13.83
C GLY A 418 1.48 17.42 -13.61
N PHE A 419 1.61 16.98 -12.35
CA PHE A 419 1.77 15.58 -12.01
C PHE A 419 0.51 14.77 -12.33
N GLY A 420 -0.69 15.36 -12.27
CA GLY A 420 -1.93 14.73 -12.67
C GLY A 420 -1.98 14.40 -14.16
N VAL A 421 -1.64 15.37 -14.99
CA VAL A 421 -1.53 15.17 -16.45
C VAL A 421 -0.43 14.19 -16.78
N PHE A 422 0.74 14.33 -16.14
CA PHE A 422 1.86 13.40 -16.31
C PHE A 422 1.47 11.97 -15.92
N GLY A 423 0.83 11.78 -14.76
CA GLY A 423 0.40 10.46 -14.27
C GLY A 423 -0.61 9.80 -15.20
N TYR A 424 -1.58 10.57 -15.71
CA TYR A 424 -2.51 10.09 -16.72
C TYR A 424 -1.82 9.64 -18.01
N LEU A 425 -0.93 10.47 -18.58
CA LEU A 425 -0.19 10.12 -19.79
C LEU A 425 0.71 8.92 -19.57
N ALA A 426 1.44 8.88 -18.44
CA ALA A 426 2.31 7.79 -18.10
C ALA A 426 1.53 6.46 -17.98
N ARG A 427 0.35 6.47 -17.35
CA ARG A 427 -0.54 5.30 -17.29
C ARG A 427 -0.98 4.86 -18.70
N LYS A 428 -1.34 5.79 -19.58
CA LYS A 428 -1.71 5.50 -20.97
C LYS A 428 -0.58 4.82 -21.74
N PHE A 429 0.66 5.14 -21.42
CA PHE A 429 1.85 4.47 -21.95
C PHE A 429 2.34 3.30 -21.09
N GLN A 430 1.53 2.80 -20.16
CA GLN A 430 1.84 1.65 -19.29
C GLN A 430 3.12 1.85 -18.45
N PHE A 431 3.34 3.06 -17.92
CA PHE A 431 4.34 3.32 -16.90
C PHE A 431 3.71 3.20 -15.52
N GLU A 432 4.38 2.53 -14.60
CA GLU A 432 3.96 2.43 -13.20
C GLU A 432 4.46 3.62 -12.38
N MET A 433 3.56 4.22 -11.57
CA MET A 433 3.90 5.38 -10.74
C MET A 433 4.61 5.01 -9.43
N ALA A 434 4.46 3.77 -8.97
CA ALA A 434 5.02 3.33 -7.70
C ALA A 434 6.55 3.49 -7.61
N PRO A 435 7.36 3.12 -8.64
CA PRO A 435 8.80 3.34 -8.63
C PRO A 435 9.20 4.82 -8.55
N LEU A 436 8.45 5.71 -9.21
CA LEU A 436 8.69 7.15 -9.15
C LEU A 436 8.48 7.68 -7.73
N VAL A 437 7.33 7.38 -7.14
CA VAL A 437 6.97 7.90 -5.80
C VAL A 437 7.92 7.35 -4.75
N LEU A 438 8.24 6.05 -4.80
CA LEU A 438 9.21 5.47 -3.88
C LEU A 438 10.57 6.17 -4.00
N ALA A 439 11.05 6.34 -5.22
CA ALA A 439 12.34 6.98 -5.49
C ALA A 439 12.35 8.46 -5.09
N LEU A 440 11.24 9.19 -5.30
CA LEU A 440 11.09 10.57 -4.84
C LEU A 440 11.20 10.68 -3.32
N VAL A 441 10.58 9.74 -2.59
CA VAL A 441 10.56 9.76 -1.11
C VAL A 441 11.90 9.36 -0.51
N ILE A 442 12.48 8.26 -0.99
CA ILE A 442 13.74 7.74 -0.40
C ILE A 442 15.00 8.32 -1.04
N GLY A 443 14.89 8.98 -2.20
CA GLY A 443 16.02 9.56 -2.93
C GLY A 443 16.90 10.49 -2.07
N PRO A 444 16.33 11.49 -1.40
CA PRO A 444 17.10 12.37 -0.51
C PRO A 444 17.79 11.62 0.62
N MET A 445 17.12 10.62 1.22
CA MET A 445 17.68 9.79 2.29
C MET A 445 18.84 8.93 1.74
N MET A 446 18.68 8.36 0.55
CA MET A 446 19.69 7.54 -0.10
C MET A 446 20.92 8.40 -0.47
N GLU A 447 20.72 9.60 -1.02
CA GLU A 447 21.81 10.54 -1.30
C GLU A 447 22.58 10.92 -0.05
N ASN A 448 21.89 11.27 1.03
CA ASN A 448 22.53 11.61 2.30
C ASN A 448 23.37 10.45 2.84
N ASN A 449 22.84 9.23 2.84
CA ASN A 449 23.57 8.05 3.31
C ASN A 449 24.76 7.71 2.40
N LEU A 450 24.64 7.88 1.08
CA LEU A 450 25.77 7.74 0.14
C LEU A 450 26.90 8.71 0.49
N ARG A 451 26.57 9.98 0.64
CA ARG A 451 27.55 11.05 0.94
C ARG A 451 28.20 10.84 2.31
N LEU A 452 27.41 10.55 3.34
CA LEU A 452 27.95 10.24 4.67
C LEU A 452 28.89 9.03 4.65
N SER A 453 28.55 8.00 3.89
CA SER A 453 29.42 6.83 3.70
C SER A 453 30.77 7.20 3.08
N LEU A 454 30.73 8.04 2.05
CA LEU A 454 31.94 8.51 1.39
C LEU A 454 32.76 9.45 2.27
N VAL A 455 32.11 10.29 3.08
CA VAL A 455 32.82 11.13 4.06
C VAL A 455 33.53 10.27 5.11
N ILE A 456 32.85 9.26 5.67
CA ILE A 456 33.42 8.34 6.67
C ILE A 456 34.61 7.57 6.09
N SER A 457 34.54 7.18 4.81
CA SER A 457 35.61 6.43 4.12
C SER A 457 36.64 7.30 3.46
N GLN A 458 36.61 8.63 3.67
CA GLN A 458 37.52 9.59 3.00
C GLN A 458 37.50 9.49 1.48
N GLY A 459 36.32 9.26 0.91
CA GLY A 459 36.10 9.12 -0.54
C GLY A 459 36.32 7.71 -1.10
N ASN A 460 36.59 6.72 -0.25
CA ASN A 460 36.79 5.34 -0.69
C ASN A 460 35.44 4.61 -0.90
N PRO A 461 35.05 4.25 -2.15
CA PRO A 461 33.78 3.57 -2.43
C PRO A 461 33.77 2.10 -2.00
N TRP A 462 34.92 1.51 -1.68
CA TRP A 462 35.01 0.12 -1.22
C TRP A 462 34.31 -0.12 0.12
N ILE A 463 34.00 0.95 0.88
CA ILE A 463 33.25 0.86 2.13
C ILE A 463 31.93 0.08 1.99
N PHE A 464 31.29 0.17 0.83
CA PHE A 464 30.04 -0.55 0.56
C PHE A 464 30.21 -2.06 0.41
N ILE A 465 31.43 -2.52 0.10
CA ILE A 465 31.76 -3.95 -0.06
C ILE A 465 32.48 -4.47 1.20
N GLU A 466 33.24 -3.62 1.89
CA GLU A 466 33.92 -3.99 3.14
C GLU A 466 32.93 -4.26 4.28
N LYS A 467 31.76 -3.60 4.25
CA LYS A 467 30.69 -3.84 5.24
C LYS A 467 29.82 -5.01 4.79
N PRO A 468 29.81 -6.15 5.55
CA PRO A 468 29.17 -7.40 5.08
C PRO A 468 27.69 -7.26 4.78
N ILE A 469 26.95 -6.51 5.59
CA ILE A 469 25.50 -6.28 5.41
C ILE A 469 25.28 -5.45 4.13
N SER A 470 26.02 -4.35 3.93
CA SER A 470 25.96 -3.51 2.74
C SER A 470 26.32 -4.30 1.48
N ALA A 471 27.42 -5.07 1.52
CA ALA A 471 27.85 -5.93 0.42
C ALA A 471 26.77 -6.94 0.01
N THR A 472 26.09 -7.54 1.01
CA THR A 472 24.98 -8.47 0.77
C THR A 472 23.82 -7.79 0.04
N PHE A 473 23.41 -6.61 0.49
CA PHE A 473 22.32 -5.85 -0.16
C PHE A 473 22.68 -5.43 -1.59
N ILE A 474 23.92 -5.00 -1.83
CA ILE A 474 24.41 -4.66 -3.19
C ILE A 474 24.43 -5.91 -4.07
N LEU A 475 24.95 -7.03 -3.56
CA LEU A 475 24.99 -8.28 -4.33
C LEU A 475 23.58 -8.72 -4.73
N VAL A 476 22.63 -8.71 -3.80
CA VAL A 476 21.22 -9.03 -4.08
C VAL A 476 20.66 -8.06 -5.14
N SER A 477 20.92 -6.77 -5.00
CA SER A 477 20.48 -5.76 -5.97
C SER A 477 21.02 -6.02 -7.38
N LEU A 478 22.30 -6.34 -7.50
CA LEU A 478 22.93 -6.66 -8.78
C LEU A 478 22.34 -7.94 -9.40
N VAL A 479 22.15 -8.98 -8.59
CA VAL A 479 21.55 -10.23 -9.06
C VAL A 479 20.12 -9.98 -9.56
N LEU A 480 19.31 -9.20 -8.84
CA LEU A 480 17.96 -8.86 -9.25
C LEU A 480 17.93 -8.02 -10.53
N LEU A 481 18.83 -7.03 -10.68
CA LEU A 481 18.89 -6.21 -11.89
C LEU A 481 19.35 -6.99 -13.13
N ILE A 482 20.26 -7.95 -12.97
CA ILE A 482 20.82 -8.75 -14.08
C ILE A 482 19.90 -9.92 -14.43
N SER A 483 19.21 -10.51 -13.46
CA SER A 483 18.43 -11.73 -13.65
C SER A 483 17.39 -11.67 -14.79
N PRO A 484 16.69 -10.55 -15.08
CA PRO A 484 15.73 -10.49 -16.18
C PRO A 484 16.37 -10.56 -17.57
N PHE A 485 17.64 -10.22 -17.68
CA PHE A 485 18.39 -10.30 -18.94
C PHE A 485 18.88 -11.72 -19.24
N ILE A 486 18.79 -12.65 -18.29
CA ILE A 486 19.10 -14.06 -18.49
C ILE A 486 17.91 -14.69 -19.26
N PRO A 487 18.13 -15.25 -20.48
CA PRO A 487 17.03 -15.65 -21.37
C PRO A 487 16.02 -16.66 -20.76
N TRP A 488 16.48 -17.54 -19.90
CA TRP A 488 15.63 -18.52 -19.24
C TRP A 488 14.71 -17.88 -18.17
N ILE A 489 15.25 -16.93 -17.39
CA ILE A 489 14.50 -16.23 -16.34
C ILE A 489 13.53 -15.23 -16.99
N GLY A 490 13.98 -14.52 -18.02
CA GLY A 490 13.16 -13.57 -18.77
C GLY A 490 11.93 -14.23 -19.41
N LYS A 491 12.10 -15.38 -20.07
CA LYS A 491 11.00 -16.16 -20.67
C LYS A 491 10.01 -16.69 -19.60
N ARG A 492 10.51 -17.09 -18.44
CA ARG A 492 9.65 -17.58 -17.35
C ARG A 492 8.82 -16.46 -16.72
N ARG A 493 9.42 -15.28 -16.58
CA ARG A 493 8.74 -14.06 -16.11
C ARG A 493 7.66 -13.62 -17.10
N GLN A 494 7.97 -13.55 -18.39
CA GLN A 494 7.02 -13.22 -19.45
C GLN A 494 5.80 -14.16 -19.44
N LYS A 495 6.02 -15.46 -19.33
CA LYS A 495 4.95 -16.45 -19.22
C LYS A 495 4.10 -16.29 -17.94
N LEU A 496 4.67 -15.79 -16.85
CA LEU A 496 3.93 -15.49 -15.63
C LEU A 496 3.09 -14.21 -15.80
N GLN A 497 3.65 -13.19 -16.46
CA GLN A 497 2.94 -11.94 -16.76
C GLN A 497 1.78 -12.17 -17.74
N GLU A 498 2.01 -12.91 -18.83
CA GLU A 498 0.97 -13.29 -19.81
C GLU A 498 -0.17 -14.12 -19.16
N LYS A 499 0.13 -14.93 -18.14
CA LYS A 499 -0.90 -15.64 -17.38
C LYS A 499 -1.73 -14.71 -16.50
N VAL A 500 -1.11 -13.69 -15.90
CA VAL A 500 -1.80 -12.70 -15.07
C VAL A 500 -2.66 -11.79 -15.97
N GLU A 501 -2.10 -11.30 -17.09
CA GLU A 501 -2.83 -10.46 -18.05
C GLU A 501 -3.90 -11.24 -18.84
N GLY A 502 -3.69 -12.51 -19.12
CA GLY A 502 -4.65 -13.38 -19.81
C GLY A 502 -5.81 -13.87 -18.92
N GLU A 503 -5.71 -13.71 -17.61
CA GLU A 503 -6.81 -13.93 -16.65
C GLU A 503 -7.57 -12.61 -16.36
N GLU A 504 -7.14 -11.46 -16.91
CA GLU A 504 -7.84 -10.15 -16.84
C GLU A 504 -8.87 -9.94 -17.98
N ILE A 505 -9.01 -10.86 -18.92
CA ILE A 505 -10.03 -10.90 -19.99
C ILE A 505 -11.09 -11.96 -19.63
#